data_fab91ec0c607a0ef3b7b5c19f17dd977
#
_entry.id   fab91ec0c607a0ef3b7b5c19f17dd977
#
_cell.length_a   1.000
_cell.length_b   1.000
_cell.length_c   1.000
_cell.angle_alpha   90.00
_cell.angle_beta   90.00
_cell.angle_gamma   90.00
#
_symmetry.space_group_name_H-M   'P 1'
#
loop_
_entity.id
_entity.type
_entity.pdbx_description
1 polymer ?
#
loop_
_entity_poly.entity_id
_entity_poly.type
_entity_poly.pdbx_seq_one_letter_code
_entity_poly.pdbx_strand_id
1 'polypeptide(L)'
;MYHKMHNYFNDSTVVRYESDVISINYAKDTLTIKLLDKFIYKRKKIVYMPSDRNLVAMPELDKLILTNKTNLQSFTFDWLNARNTFDKSHKLNLLDLDMQYYYDSTEQIYKDKIVHSNGKTYDISLYDASSGLQSITPIVLMLHYYNNQYFNDFEKFTSYEKQQELQQLADKIDSIFPFPTHNEHLDSTDSKSYSQTIEHTGNVFLHMEIKNKRKKMYQQLTTPYTTDFIIEEPEQNLFPEAQEALLYWTLEEIKRGNDGNYLFITTHSPYILFALNNCLMGGLVKDKVSNQDFSSEKGWIDVKDVSIYEIHDGKLQSIQDNDGLLNNNYLNQANKKIANE
;
A
#
# COMPACT_ATOMS: atom_id res chain seq x y z
N MET A 1 0.33 -4.87 -15.93
CA MET A 1 0.46 -4.28 -17.29
C MET A 1 0.68 -2.79 -17.12
N TYR A 2 1.88 -2.26 -17.41
CA TYR A 2 2.03 -0.81 -17.52
C TYR A 2 1.12 -0.37 -18.65
N HIS A 3 0.01 0.26 -18.36
CA HIS A 3 -0.69 1.04 -19.35
C HIS A 3 0.34 2.05 -19.88
N LYS A 4 0.67 1.96 -21.17
CA LYS A 4 1.53 2.95 -21.79
C LYS A 4 0.80 4.27 -21.69
N MET A 5 1.14 5.07 -20.69
CA MET A 5 0.50 6.35 -20.38
C MET A 5 0.44 7.29 -21.59
N HIS A 6 1.37 7.12 -22.56
CA HIS A 6 1.39 7.86 -23.81
C HIS A 6 0.08 7.86 -24.61
N ASN A 7 -0.80 6.86 -24.42
CA ASN A 7 -2.09 6.81 -25.09
C ASN A 7 -3.20 7.56 -24.33
N TYR A 8 -2.96 7.97 -23.08
CA TYR A 8 -3.95 8.67 -22.25
C TYR A 8 -3.76 10.18 -22.25
N PHE A 9 -2.56 10.66 -22.61
CA PHE A 9 -2.24 12.07 -22.63
C PHE A 9 -2.22 12.58 -24.07
N ASN A 10 -2.88 13.69 -24.32
CA ASN A 10 -2.89 14.41 -25.58
C ASN A 10 -2.87 15.92 -25.30
N ASP A 11 -2.78 16.74 -26.33
CA ASP A 11 -2.67 18.21 -26.22
C ASP A 11 -3.82 18.87 -25.45
N SER A 12 -4.97 18.20 -25.37
CA SER A 12 -6.13 18.68 -24.61
C SER A 12 -6.20 18.15 -23.18
N THR A 13 -5.28 17.24 -22.80
CA THR A 13 -5.29 16.64 -21.46
C THR A 13 -4.91 17.67 -20.41
N VAL A 14 -5.77 17.81 -19.41
CA VAL A 14 -5.53 18.64 -18.22
C VAL A 14 -5.69 17.77 -16.98
N VAL A 15 -4.64 17.68 -16.17
CA VAL A 15 -4.69 17.01 -14.86
C VAL A 15 -4.41 18.03 -13.80
N ARG A 16 -5.30 18.16 -12.82
CA ARG A 16 -5.12 19.01 -11.64
C ARG A 16 -5.28 18.17 -10.39
N TYR A 17 -4.34 18.30 -9.50
CA TYR A 17 -4.39 17.71 -8.16
C TYR A 17 -3.95 18.76 -7.16
N GLU A 18 -4.69 18.88 -6.08
CA GLU A 18 -4.40 19.79 -4.99
C GLU A 18 -4.65 19.10 -3.65
N SER A 19 -3.70 19.24 -2.76
CA SER A 19 -3.77 18.78 -1.38
C SER A 19 -3.27 19.87 -0.46
N ASP A 20 -3.30 19.66 0.84
CA ASP A 20 -2.79 20.63 1.82
C ASP A 20 -1.29 20.93 1.67
N VAL A 21 -0.56 20.09 0.95
CA VAL A 21 0.91 20.15 0.86
C VAL A 21 1.43 20.36 -0.56
N ILE A 22 0.70 19.96 -1.59
CA ILE A 22 1.17 19.97 -2.97
C ILE A 22 0.05 20.32 -3.94
N SER A 23 0.38 21.10 -4.94
CA SER A 23 -0.48 21.34 -6.10
C SER A 23 0.25 20.86 -7.36
N ILE A 24 -0.41 19.99 -8.15
CA ILE A 24 0.09 19.48 -9.41
C ILE A 24 -0.85 19.95 -10.52
N ASN A 25 -0.27 20.53 -11.55
CA ASN A 25 -1.01 20.91 -12.76
C ASN A 25 -0.24 20.40 -13.99
N TYR A 26 -0.90 19.59 -14.79
CA TYR A 26 -0.40 19.16 -16.09
C TYR A 26 -1.35 19.71 -17.16
N ALA A 27 -0.81 20.47 -18.10
CA ALA A 27 -1.52 20.97 -19.26
C ALA A 27 -0.54 21.28 -20.39
N LYS A 28 -0.90 21.00 -21.63
CA LYS A 28 -0.09 21.28 -22.83
C LYS A 28 1.36 20.77 -22.67
N ASP A 29 1.51 19.49 -22.30
CA ASP A 29 2.78 18.81 -22.05
C ASP A 29 3.68 19.45 -20.98
N THR A 30 3.13 20.37 -20.20
CA THR A 30 3.87 21.03 -19.12
C THR A 30 3.34 20.55 -17.78
N LEU A 31 4.23 19.93 -16.99
CA LEU A 31 3.97 19.55 -15.60
C LEU A 31 4.50 20.65 -14.66
N THR A 32 3.60 21.22 -13.87
CA THR A 32 3.96 22.18 -12.82
C THR A 32 3.64 21.58 -11.47
N ILE A 33 4.63 21.54 -10.59
CA ILE A 33 4.49 21.07 -9.21
C ILE A 33 4.81 22.24 -8.28
N LYS A 34 3.90 22.57 -7.37
CA LYS A 34 4.10 23.60 -6.34
C LYS A 34 3.93 22.96 -4.97
N LEU A 35 4.87 23.23 -4.08
CA LEU A 35 4.74 22.92 -2.66
C LEU A 35 4.00 24.06 -1.97
N LEU A 36 3.06 23.72 -1.11
CA LEU A 36 2.31 24.70 -0.31
C LEU A 36 3.05 24.96 1.02
N ASP A 37 2.82 26.12 1.65
CA ASP A 37 3.59 26.60 2.81
C ASP A 37 3.50 25.69 4.06
N LYS A 38 2.48 24.85 4.14
CA LYS A 38 2.26 23.90 5.24
C LYS A 38 2.84 22.49 4.95
N PHE A 39 3.91 22.40 4.19
CA PHE A 39 4.50 21.12 3.81
C PHE A 39 4.90 20.28 5.03
N ILE A 40 4.04 19.33 5.40
CA ILE A 40 4.34 18.23 6.31
C ILE A 40 4.12 16.95 5.52
N TYR A 41 5.08 16.64 4.63
CA TYR A 41 5.01 15.38 3.87
C TYR A 41 5.34 14.21 4.78
N LYS A 42 4.46 13.22 4.79
CA LYS A 42 4.71 11.90 5.37
C LYS A 42 4.82 10.91 4.22
N ARG A 43 6.01 10.34 4.02
CA ARG A 43 6.21 9.34 2.96
C ARG A 43 5.30 8.15 3.23
N LYS A 44 4.61 7.71 2.18
CA LYS A 44 3.80 6.51 2.21
C LYS A 44 4.54 5.35 1.56
N LYS A 45 4.39 4.16 2.11
CA LYS A 45 4.70 2.92 1.42
C LYS A 45 3.48 2.56 0.58
N ILE A 46 3.66 2.31 -0.71
CA ILE A 46 2.60 1.79 -1.57
C ILE A 46 2.82 0.28 -1.69
N VAL A 47 1.81 -0.49 -1.35
CA VAL A 47 1.78 -1.95 -1.48
C VAL A 47 0.69 -2.33 -2.46
N TYR A 48 1.11 -2.84 -3.61
CA TYR A 48 0.21 -3.24 -4.68
C TYR A 48 0.12 -4.76 -4.75
N MET A 49 -1.09 -5.29 -4.73
CA MET A 49 -1.40 -6.72 -4.82
C MET A 49 -2.27 -6.96 -6.06
N PRO A 50 -1.68 -7.48 -7.15
CA PRO A 50 -2.39 -7.70 -8.40
C PRO A 50 -3.38 -8.87 -8.30
N SER A 51 -4.24 -8.99 -9.30
CA SER A 51 -5.08 -10.17 -9.49
C SER A 51 -4.23 -11.44 -9.70
N ASP A 52 -3.11 -11.36 -10.41
CA ASP A 52 -2.17 -12.47 -10.65
C ASP A 52 -1.27 -12.81 -9.45
N ARG A 53 -1.67 -12.47 -8.23
CA ARG A 53 -0.86 -12.65 -7.00
C ARG A 53 -0.48 -14.10 -6.68
N ASN A 54 -1.18 -15.07 -7.25
CA ASN A 54 -0.84 -16.50 -7.14
C ASN A 54 0.56 -16.83 -7.67
N LEU A 55 1.15 -15.95 -8.47
CA LEU A 55 2.53 -16.06 -8.95
C LEU A 55 3.52 -16.31 -7.80
N VAL A 56 3.27 -15.78 -6.61
CA VAL A 56 4.18 -15.96 -5.47
C VAL A 56 4.25 -17.41 -4.96
N ALA A 57 3.27 -18.24 -5.31
CA ALA A 57 3.30 -19.65 -5.01
C ALA A 57 4.31 -20.44 -5.87
N MET A 58 4.80 -19.85 -6.97
CA MET A 58 5.74 -20.52 -7.86
C MET A 58 7.06 -20.83 -7.14
N PRO A 59 7.57 -22.07 -7.29
CA PRO A 59 8.86 -22.44 -6.72
C PRO A 59 9.98 -21.58 -7.33
N GLU A 60 10.99 -21.28 -6.52
CA GLU A 60 12.17 -20.51 -6.95
C GLU A 60 11.85 -19.09 -7.49
N LEU A 61 10.79 -18.49 -6.97
CA LEU A 61 10.40 -17.12 -7.34
C LEU A 61 11.56 -16.12 -7.22
N ASP A 62 12.42 -16.30 -6.22
CA ASP A 62 13.63 -15.51 -5.97
C ASP A 62 14.67 -15.60 -7.12
N LYS A 63 14.61 -16.64 -7.96
CA LYS A 63 15.45 -16.78 -9.16
C LYS A 63 14.81 -16.16 -10.41
N LEU A 64 13.54 -15.79 -10.37
CA LEU A 64 12.87 -15.12 -11.47
C LEU A 64 13.38 -13.67 -11.56
N ILE A 65 14.27 -13.44 -12.53
CA ILE A 65 14.74 -12.09 -12.87
C ILE A 65 13.63 -11.44 -13.72
N LEU A 66 12.80 -10.65 -13.08
CA LEU A 66 11.82 -9.82 -13.76
C LEU A 66 12.57 -8.63 -14.40
N THR A 67 12.88 -8.75 -15.68
CA THR A 67 13.75 -7.80 -16.41
C THR A 67 13.09 -6.45 -16.67
N ASN A 68 11.79 -6.36 -16.57
CA ASN A 68 11.02 -5.14 -16.82
C ASN A 68 10.46 -4.60 -15.50
N LYS A 69 10.60 -3.29 -15.27
CA LYS A 69 9.95 -2.59 -14.15
C LYS A 69 8.44 -2.64 -14.34
N THR A 70 7.78 -3.61 -13.73
CA THR A 70 6.33 -3.81 -13.77
C THR A 70 5.75 -3.76 -12.36
N ASN A 71 4.45 -3.56 -12.23
CA ASN A 71 3.75 -3.66 -10.95
C ASN A 71 3.94 -5.06 -10.32
N LEU A 72 4.01 -6.09 -11.16
CA LEU A 72 4.25 -7.46 -10.74
C LEU A 72 5.65 -7.62 -10.11
N GLN A 73 6.65 -6.92 -10.63
CA GLN A 73 7.99 -6.91 -10.03
C GLN A 73 7.98 -6.26 -8.65
N SER A 74 7.32 -5.11 -8.49
CA SER A 74 7.17 -4.46 -7.18
C SER A 74 6.47 -5.37 -6.18
N PHE A 75 5.38 -6.01 -6.59
CA PHE A 75 4.66 -6.98 -5.78
C PHE A 75 5.55 -8.16 -5.37
N THR A 76 6.31 -8.72 -6.31
CA THR A 76 7.22 -9.83 -6.01
C THR A 76 8.29 -9.45 -5.00
N PHE A 77 8.90 -8.27 -5.14
CA PHE A 77 9.88 -7.79 -4.15
C PHE A 77 9.26 -7.54 -2.78
N ASP A 78 8.08 -6.95 -2.73
CA ASP A 78 7.38 -6.72 -1.47
C ASP A 78 7.02 -8.06 -0.79
N TRP A 79 6.59 -9.07 -1.56
CA TRP A 79 6.37 -10.43 -1.05
C TRP A 79 7.65 -11.05 -0.49
N LEU A 80 8.75 -11.02 -1.25
CA LEU A 80 10.04 -11.59 -0.85
C LEU A 80 10.57 -10.95 0.45
N ASN A 81 10.35 -9.66 0.63
CA ASN A 81 10.72 -8.96 1.87
C ASN A 81 9.84 -9.39 3.04
N ALA A 82 8.53 -9.42 2.85
CA ALA A 82 7.57 -9.69 3.91
C ALA A 82 7.62 -11.14 4.40
N ARG A 83 7.78 -12.13 3.50
CA ARG A 83 7.75 -13.56 3.85
C ARG A 83 8.84 -13.98 4.84
N ASN A 84 10.01 -13.32 4.81
CA ASN A 84 11.13 -13.65 5.69
C ASN A 84 10.84 -13.42 7.18
N THR A 85 9.76 -12.71 7.49
CA THR A 85 9.33 -12.43 8.85
C THR A 85 8.67 -13.64 9.52
N PHE A 86 8.13 -14.56 8.73
CA PHE A 86 7.34 -15.69 9.21
C PHE A 86 8.11 -17.00 8.99
N ASP A 87 8.65 -17.53 10.08
CA ASP A 87 9.40 -18.80 10.09
C ASP A 87 8.63 -19.91 10.86
N LYS A 88 9.26 -21.07 11.05
CA LYS A 88 8.68 -22.19 11.81
C LYS A 88 8.32 -21.84 13.24
N SER A 89 9.00 -20.87 13.85
CA SER A 89 8.74 -20.41 15.24
C SER A 89 7.70 -19.31 15.31
N HIS A 90 7.51 -18.58 14.22
CA HIS A 90 6.59 -17.46 14.10
C HIS A 90 5.74 -17.60 12.84
N LYS A 91 4.70 -18.42 12.92
CA LYS A 91 3.80 -18.71 11.80
C LYS A 91 2.68 -17.68 11.72
N LEU A 92 2.24 -17.38 10.50
CA LEU A 92 1.13 -16.49 10.23
C LEU A 92 -0.18 -17.26 10.12
N ASN A 93 -1.19 -16.93 10.89
CA ASN A 93 -2.54 -17.48 10.74
C ASN A 93 -3.19 -16.94 9.46
N LEU A 94 -3.80 -17.84 8.68
CA LEU A 94 -4.53 -17.50 7.46
C LEU A 94 -6.03 -17.40 7.76
N LEU A 95 -6.49 -16.22 8.18
CA LEU A 95 -7.87 -15.99 8.60
C LEU A 95 -8.29 -17.00 9.69
N ASP A 96 -9.55 -17.42 9.67
CA ASP A 96 -10.13 -18.44 10.56
C ASP A 96 -10.19 -19.84 9.86
N LEU A 97 -9.21 -20.11 8.96
CA LEU A 97 -9.18 -21.35 8.15
C LEU A 97 -8.46 -22.53 8.82
N ASP A 98 -8.06 -22.41 10.09
CA ASP A 98 -7.19 -23.40 10.77
C ASP A 98 -5.89 -23.71 10.01
N MET A 99 -5.44 -22.77 9.18
CA MET A 99 -4.24 -22.87 8.39
C MET A 99 -3.25 -21.77 8.77
N GLN A 100 -1.97 -22.11 8.74
CA GLN A 100 -0.86 -21.21 9.01
C GLN A 100 0.14 -21.25 7.87
N TYR A 101 0.74 -20.11 7.61
CA TYR A 101 1.85 -19.97 6.66
C TYR A 101 3.17 -19.79 7.42
N TYR A 102 4.26 -20.33 6.86
CA TYR A 102 5.62 -19.97 7.22
C TYR A 102 6.59 -20.14 6.05
N TYR A 103 7.71 -19.43 6.11
CA TYR A 103 8.82 -19.53 5.16
C TYR A 103 9.93 -20.40 5.74
N ASP A 104 10.34 -21.45 5.01
CA ASP A 104 11.45 -22.33 5.38
C ASP A 104 12.70 -21.99 4.56
N SER A 105 13.58 -21.19 5.14
CA SER A 105 14.84 -20.80 4.49
C SER A 105 15.82 -21.94 4.30
N THR A 106 15.61 -23.08 4.97
CA THR A 106 16.50 -24.27 4.88
C THR A 106 16.20 -25.13 3.66
N GLU A 107 15.00 -24.99 3.10
CA GLU A 107 14.60 -25.67 1.87
C GLU A 107 15.26 -25.04 0.64
N GLN A 108 15.55 -25.86 -0.37
CA GLN A 108 16.13 -25.36 -1.63
C GLN A 108 15.08 -24.82 -2.61
N ILE A 109 13.95 -25.52 -2.68
CA ILE A 109 12.84 -25.22 -3.61
C ILE A 109 11.60 -24.92 -2.79
N TYR A 110 10.55 -25.17 -2.83
CA TYR A 110 9.27 -25.08 -2.10
C TYR A 110 9.38 -24.51 -0.66
N LYS A 111 9.97 -23.32 -0.54
CA LYS A 111 10.26 -22.66 0.74
C LYS A 111 9.02 -22.15 1.46
N ASP A 112 8.00 -21.79 0.71
CA ASP A 112 6.75 -21.27 1.24
C ASP A 112 5.82 -22.43 1.61
N LYS A 113 5.45 -22.54 2.89
CA LYS A 113 4.76 -23.69 3.48
C LYS A 113 3.43 -23.32 4.08
N ILE A 114 2.46 -24.23 3.93
CA ILE A 114 1.15 -24.17 4.61
C ILE A 114 1.05 -25.38 5.53
N VAL A 115 0.61 -25.14 6.77
CA VAL A 115 0.45 -26.17 7.80
C VAL A 115 -0.89 -25.97 8.51
N HIS A 116 -1.49 -27.06 8.99
CA HIS A 116 -2.71 -26.98 9.79
C HIS A 116 -2.38 -26.53 11.22
N SER A 117 -3.15 -25.59 11.79
CA SER A 117 -2.91 -24.99 13.12
C SER A 117 -3.01 -26.01 14.28
N ASN A 118 -3.77 -27.10 14.10
CA ASN A 118 -3.99 -28.12 15.15
C ASN A 118 -2.87 -29.20 15.23
N GLY A 119 -1.70 -28.95 14.62
CA GLY A 119 -0.52 -29.80 14.79
C GLY A 119 -0.55 -31.13 14.01
N LYS A 120 -1.45 -31.31 13.05
CA LYS A 120 -1.36 -32.39 12.08
C LYS A 120 -0.08 -32.23 11.27
N THR A 121 0.71 -33.28 11.23
CA THR A 121 2.17 -33.32 11.04
C THR A 121 2.67 -33.26 9.60
N TYR A 122 1.95 -32.71 8.66
CA TYR A 122 2.47 -32.52 7.31
C TYR A 122 2.33 -31.09 6.84
N ASP A 123 3.40 -30.57 6.30
CA ASP A 123 3.43 -29.28 5.65
C ASP A 123 3.29 -29.49 4.15
N ILE A 124 2.45 -28.72 3.51
CA ILE A 124 2.40 -28.67 2.04
C ILE A 124 3.09 -27.41 1.55
N SER A 125 3.66 -27.50 0.36
CA SER A 125 4.14 -26.30 -0.34
C SER A 125 2.95 -25.38 -0.67
N LEU A 126 3.14 -24.05 -0.59
CA LEU A 126 2.15 -23.11 -1.08
C LEU A 126 1.80 -23.36 -2.56
N TYR A 127 2.78 -23.85 -3.34
CA TYR A 127 2.59 -24.24 -4.74
C TYR A 127 1.59 -25.38 -4.90
N ASP A 128 1.59 -26.35 -3.99
CA ASP A 128 0.69 -27.52 -4.00
C ASP A 128 -0.62 -27.27 -3.25
N ALA A 129 -0.76 -26.10 -2.61
CA ALA A 129 -1.95 -25.72 -1.88
C ALA A 129 -3.12 -25.42 -2.85
N SER A 130 -4.35 -25.37 -2.30
CA SER A 130 -5.51 -24.96 -3.09
C SER A 130 -5.36 -23.54 -3.65
N SER A 131 -6.00 -23.27 -4.79
CA SER A 131 -5.97 -21.94 -5.41
C SER A 131 -6.48 -20.84 -4.47
N GLY A 132 -7.43 -21.15 -3.58
CA GLY A 132 -7.90 -20.23 -2.55
C GLY A 132 -6.80 -19.86 -1.55
N LEU A 133 -6.04 -20.83 -1.05
CA LEU A 133 -4.90 -20.57 -0.15
C LEU A 133 -3.80 -19.80 -0.87
N GLN A 134 -3.53 -20.11 -2.13
CA GLN A 134 -2.58 -19.34 -2.95
C GLN A 134 -3.01 -17.88 -3.13
N SER A 135 -4.32 -17.62 -3.21
CA SER A 135 -4.88 -16.26 -3.36
C SER A 135 -4.91 -15.48 -2.04
N ILE A 136 -5.27 -16.12 -0.92
CA ILE A 136 -5.40 -15.47 0.40
C ILE A 136 -4.04 -15.18 1.01
N THR A 137 -3.10 -16.13 0.94
CA THR A 137 -1.82 -16.04 1.65
C THR A 137 -1.06 -14.75 1.36
N PRO A 138 -0.87 -14.30 0.10
CA PRO A 138 -0.18 -13.04 -0.18
C PRO A 138 -0.94 -11.82 0.36
N ILE A 139 -2.26 -11.81 0.34
CA ILE A 139 -3.05 -10.69 0.89
C ILE A 139 -2.83 -10.60 2.40
N VAL A 140 -3.03 -11.70 3.12
CA VAL A 140 -2.93 -11.74 4.58
C VAL A 140 -1.51 -11.40 5.04
N LEU A 141 -0.52 -11.99 4.39
CA LEU A 141 0.89 -11.78 4.74
C LEU A 141 1.32 -10.33 4.52
N MET A 142 1.04 -9.78 3.34
CA MET A 142 1.48 -8.44 3.00
C MET A 142 0.73 -7.36 3.79
N LEU A 143 -0.57 -7.54 4.01
CA LEU A 143 -1.33 -6.65 4.88
C LEU A 143 -0.75 -6.66 6.30
N HIS A 144 -0.56 -7.84 6.89
CA HIS A 144 -0.05 -7.97 8.26
C HIS A 144 1.35 -7.35 8.42
N TYR A 145 2.26 -7.63 7.48
CA TYR A 145 3.63 -7.11 7.52
C TYR A 145 3.68 -5.59 7.30
N TYR A 146 3.09 -5.10 6.21
CA TYR A 146 3.19 -3.69 5.82
C TYR A 146 2.25 -2.76 6.60
N ASN A 147 1.32 -3.31 7.37
CA ASN A 147 0.44 -2.52 8.23
C ASN A 147 1.16 -2.07 9.52
N ASN A 148 2.05 -2.90 10.06
CA ASN A 148 2.67 -2.67 11.37
C ASN A 148 4.17 -2.92 11.39
N GLN A 149 4.60 -4.12 11.01
CA GLN A 149 5.95 -4.62 11.27
C GLN A 149 7.01 -3.94 10.40
N TYR A 150 6.67 -3.63 9.16
CA TYR A 150 7.54 -2.97 8.19
C TYR A 150 8.21 -1.70 8.75
N PHE A 151 7.48 -0.88 9.49
CA PHE A 151 8.02 0.37 10.03
C PHE A 151 9.08 0.14 11.09
N ASN A 152 8.91 -0.91 11.93
CA ASN A 152 9.90 -1.32 12.91
C ASN A 152 11.15 -1.92 12.26
N ASP A 153 10.96 -2.70 11.20
CA ASP A 153 12.06 -3.32 10.45
C ASP A 153 12.79 -2.32 9.59
N PHE A 154 12.10 -1.32 9.04
CA PHE A 154 12.72 -0.25 8.26
C PHE A 154 13.82 0.50 9.04
N GLU A 155 13.66 0.65 10.34
CA GLU A 155 14.71 1.22 11.19
C GLU A 155 15.92 0.30 11.36
N LYS A 156 15.70 -1.03 11.25
CA LYS A 156 16.74 -2.05 11.41
C LYS A 156 17.47 -2.40 10.11
N PHE A 157 16.94 -2.00 8.95
CA PHE A 157 17.60 -2.26 7.68
C PHE A 157 19.04 -1.77 7.70
N THR A 158 19.94 -2.56 7.15
CA THR A 158 21.36 -2.24 7.11
C THR A 158 21.61 -0.90 6.41
N SER A 159 22.68 -0.23 6.79
CA SER A 159 23.04 1.05 6.17
C SER A 159 23.19 0.95 4.65
N TYR A 160 23.55 -0.23 4.13
CA TYR A 160 23.72 -0.47 2.71
C TYR A 160 22.38 -0.57 1.96
N GLU A 161 21.41 -1.32 2.51
CA GLU A 161 20.07 -1.45 1.91
C GLU A 161 19.32 -0.10 1.95
N LYS A 162 19.38 0.59 3.09
CA LYS A 162 18.89 1.98 3.21
C LYS A 162 19.59 2.91 2.23
N GLN A 163 20.91 2.80 2.05
CA GLN A 163 21.64 3.66 1.15
C GLN A 163 21.23 3.46 -0.32
N GLN A 164 20.97 2.25 -0.79
CA GLN A 164 20.56 2.06 -2.19
C GLN A 164 19.18 2.65 -2.49
N GLU A 165 18.17 2.38 -1.63
CA GLU A 165 16.86 3.00 -1.79
C GLU A 165 16.91 4.52 -1.58
N LEU A 166 17.63 4.96 -0.56
CA LEU A 166 17.73 6.37 -0.19
C LEU A 166 18.58 7.15 -1.18
N GLN A 167 19.61 6.56 -1.81
CA GLN A 167 20.42 7.25 -2.80
C GLN A 167 19.60 7.59 -4.04
N GLN A 168 18.82 6.64 -4.56
CA GLN A 168 17.95 6.90 -5.71
C GLN A 168 16.87 7.95 -5.41
N LEU A 169 16.39 7.98 -4.17
CA LEU A 169 15.43 8.97 -3.73
C LEU A 169 16.11 10.33 -3.50
N ALA A 170 17.31 10.35 -2.92
CA ALA A 170 18.11 11.55 -2.72
C ALA A 170 18.43 12.23 -4.06
N ASP A 171 18.90 11.49 -5.05
CA ASP A 171 19.20 12.00 -6.39
C ASP A 171 17.96 12.64 -7.05
N LYS A 172 16.78 12.02 -6.86
CA LYS A 172 15.52 12.60 -7.32
C LYS A 172 15.12 13.85 -6.54
N ILE A 173 15.29 13.86 -5.22
CA ILE A 173 15.00 15.01 -4.37
C ILE A 173 15.91 16.17 -4.76
N ASP A 174 17.21 15.92 -4.93
CA ASP A 174 18.18 16.94 -5.31
C ASP A 174 17.91 17.48 -6.73
N SER A 175 17.35 16.66 -7.63
CA SER A 175 16.92 17.12 -8.96
C SER A 175 15.66 17.99 -8.93
N ILE A 176 14.75 17.73 -8.00
CA ILE A 176 13.50 18.50 -7.85
C ILE A 176 13.71 19.77 -7.02
N PHE A 177 14.60 19.68 -6.03
CA PHE A 177 14.95 20.77 -5.11
C PHE A 177 16.46 21.04 -5.16
N PRO A 178 16.95 21.72 -6.21
CA PRO A 178 18.36 22.06 -6.28
C PRO A 178 18.70 23.05 -5.16
N PHE A 179 19.14 22.50 -4.04
CA PHE A 179 19.78 23.30 -3.03
C PHE A 179 21.19 23.63 -3.51
N PRO A 180 21.71 24.84 -3.27
CA PRO A 180 23.10 25.16 -3.58
C PRO A 180 23.98 24.16 -2.82
N THR A 181 24.49 23.16 -3.56
CA THR A 181 25.50 22.25 -3.05
C THR A 181 26.81 23.02 -3.02
N HIS A 182 27.64 22.76 -2.03
CA HIS A 182 28.97 23.39 -1.83
C HIS A 182 29.95 23.15 -3.01
N ASN A 183 29.50 22.52 -4.11
CA ASN A 183 30.27 22.09 -5.27
C ASN A 183 29.89 22.75 -6.60
N GLU A 184 29.00 23.74 -6.60
CA GLU A 184 28.98 24.62 -7.75
C GLU A 184 30.31 25.42 -7.70
N HIS A 185 31.17 25.17 -8.68
CA HIS A 185 32.42 25.84 -8.92
C HIS A 185 32.26 27.36 -8.74
N LEU A 186 32.46 27.82 -7.51
CA LEU A 186 32.82 29.17 -7.29
C LEU A 186 34.20 29.32 -7.92
N ASP A 187 34.25 30.05 -9.02
CA ASP A 187 35.51 30.48 -9.56
C ASP A 187 36.43 30.94 -8.41
N SER A 188 37.67 30.50 -8.45
CA SER A 188 38.64 30.60 -7.37
C SER A 188 38.92 32.02 -6.87
N THR A 189 38.24 33.03 -7.41
CA THR A 189 38.30 34.44 -7.01
C THR A 189 37.24 34.84 -5.99
N ASP A 190 36.11 34.12 -5.87
CA ASP A 190 34.99 34.50 -4.99
C ASP A 190 34.97 33.75 -3.65
N SER A 191 35.75 32.68 -3.50
CA SER A 191 35.74 31.87 -2.27
C SER A 191 36.22 32.64 -1.03
N LYS A 192 37.10 33.61 -1.20
CA LYS A 192 37.56 34.48 -0.10
C LYS A 192 36.50 35.50 0.32
N SER A 193 35.74 36.03 -0.63
CA SER A 193 34.65 36.97 -0.34
C SER A 193 33.49 36.29 0.42
N TYR A 194 33.15 35.03 0.07
CA TYR A 194 32.08 34.32 0.72
C TYR A 194 32.39 33.86 2.16
N SER A 195 33.62 33.42 2.41
CA SER A 195 34.09 33.10 3.77
C SER A 195 34.13 34.31 4.68
N GLN A 196 34.58 35.46 4.18
CA GLN A 196 34.63 36.73 4.95
C GLN A 196 33.23 37.30 5.21
N THR A 197 32.28 37.11 4.30
CA THR A 197 30.87 37.52 4.50
C THR A 197 30.16 36.65 5.53
N ILE A 198 30.52 35.36 5.63
CA ILE A 198 29.97 34.43 6.65
C ILE A 198 30.47 34.81 8.06
N GLU A 199 31.75 35.22 8.20
CA GLU A 199 32.29 35.60 9.48
C GLU A 199 31.77 36.95 10.00
N HIS A 200 31.33 37.87 9.12
CA HIS A 200 30.92 39.20 9.51
C HIS A 200 29.43 39.45 9.71
N THR A 201 28.53 38.53 9.34
CA THR A 201 27.09 38.84 9.33
C THR A 201 26.18 37.90 10.14
N GLY A 202 26.69 37.10 11.05
CA GLY A 202 25.84 36.21 11.84
C GLY A 202 25.19 35.07 11.03
N ASN A 203 25.64 34.81 9.82
CA ASN A 203 25.08 33.84 8.87
C ASN A 203 25.27 32.37 9.25
N VAL A 204 26.01 32.06 10.31
CA VAL A 204 26.12 30.70 10.87
C VAL A 204 24.75 30.18 11.28
N PHE A 205 23.90 31.04 11.85
CA PHE A 205 22.52 30.69 12.22
C PHE A 205 21.65 30.35 11.00
N LEU A 206 21.73 31.15 9.95
CA LEU A 206 20.97 30.90 8.71
C LEU A 206 21.43 29.61 8.02
N HIS A 207 22.74 29.35 8.01
CA HIS A 207 23.30 28.12 7.44
C HIS A 207 22.92 26.88 8.26
N MET A 208 22.89 26.95 9.58
CA MET A 208 22.39 25.90 10.46
C MET A 208 20.89 25.68 10.29
N GLU A 209 20.13 26.74 10.14
CA GLU A 209 18.67 26.64 9.92
C GLU A 209 18.33 25.95 8.58
N ILE A 210 19.01 26.34 7.50
CA ILE A 210 18.87 25.70 6.18
C ILE A 210 19.28 24.22 6.23
N LYS A 211 20.41 23.93 6.87
CA LYS A 211 20.90 22.56 7.06
C LYS A 211 19.92 21.71 7.88
N ASN A 212 19.33 22.27 8.92
CA ASN A 212 18.33 21.58 9.75
C ASN A 212 17.01 21.37 9.00
N LYS A 213 16.54 22.35 8.23
CA LYS A 213 15.37 22.23 7.36
C LYS A 213 15.59 21.14 6.30
N ARG A 214 16.76 21.13 5.65
CA ARG A 214 17.14 20.09 4.67
C ARG A 214 17.17 18.70 5.32
N LYS A 215 17.80 18.55 6.48
CA LYS A 215 17.86 17.28 7.22
C LYS A 215 16.45 16.79 7.60
N LYS A 216 15.62 17.68 8.11
CA LYS A 216 14.22 17.35 8.46
C LYS A 216 13.41 16.94 7.23
N MET A 217 13.54 17.68 6.14
CA MET A 217 12.87 17.36 4.87
C MET A 217 13.36 16.02 4.30
N TYR A 218 14.68 15.77 4.32
CA TYR A 218 15.24 14.50 3.91
C TYR A 218 14.67 13.34 4.74
N GLN A 219 14.64 13.46 6.05
CA GLN A 219 14.05 12.45 6.93
C GLN A 219 12.56 12.22 6.63
N GLN A 220 11.79 13.27 6.43
CA GLN A 220 10.36 13.17 6.09
C GLN A 220 10.11 12.49 4.75
N LEU A 221 10.97 12.74 3.76
CA LEU A 221 10.85 12.15 2.43
C LEU A 221 11.38 10.71 2.34
N THR A 222 12.26 10.30 3.24
CA THR A 222 12.91 8.98 3.20
C THR A 222 12.30 7.97 4.16
N THR A 223 11.71 8.42 5.27
CA THR A 223 11.12 7.52 6.28
C THR A 223 9.64 7.30 5.98
N PRO A 224 9.20 6.07 5.70
CA PRO A 224 7.78 5.77 5.54
C PRO A 224 7.06 5.86 6.89
N TYR A 225 5.85 6.39 6.89
CA TYR A 225 4.99 6.55 8.07
C TYR A 225 3.70 5.74 7.99
N THR A 226 3.18 5.59 6.79
CA THR A 226 1.89 4.93 6.54
C THR A 226 1.97 4.09 5.28
N THR A 227 1.01 3.18 5.12
CA THR A 227 0.90 2.35 3.93
C THR A 227 -0.40 2.60 3.20
N ASP A 228 -0.30 2.76 1.87
CA ASP A 228 -1.45 2.71 0.97
C ASP A 228 -1.47 1.32 0.32
N PHE A 229 -2.49 0.53 0.65
CA PHE A 229 -2.72 -0.79 0.08
C PHE A 229 -3.63 -0.69 -1.14
N ILE A 230 -3.24 -1.33 -2.22
CA ILE A 230 -4.03 -1.46 -3.45
C ILE A 230 -4.19 -2.96 -3.72
N ILE A 231 -5.41 -3.45 -3.65
CA ILE A 231 -5.73 -4.88 -3.83
C ILE A 231 -6.67 -5.03 -5.02
N GLU A 232 -6.24 -5.76 -6.03
CA GLU A 232 -7.10 -6.10 -7.17
C GLU A 232 -7.78 -7.44 -6.92
N GLU A 233 -9.09 -7.46 -7.14
CA GLU A 233 -9.92 -8.67 -7.14
C GLU A 233 -9.62 -9.63 -5.96
N PRO A 234 -9.78 -9.19 -4.69
CA PRO A 234 -9.49 -10.05 -3.54
C PRO A 234 -10.31 -11.34 -3.52
N GLU A 235 -11.44 -11.36 -4.21
CA GLU A 235 -12.36 -12.48 -4.34
C GLU A 235 -11.84 -13.67 -5.15
N GLN A 236 -10.75 -13.50 -5.91
CA GLN A 236 -10.31 -14.55 -6.84
C GLN A 236 -10.08 -15.90 -6.15
N ASN A 237 -10.63 -16.96 -6.75
CA ASN A 237 -10.54 -18.35 -6.29
C ASN A 237 -11.15 -18.61 -4.89
N LEU A 238 -12.04 -17.72 -4.41
CA LEU A 238 -12.65 -17.82 -3.09
C LEU A 238 -14.13 -18.08 -3.18
N PHE A 239 -14.62 -18.97 -2.31
CA PHE A 239 -16.06 -19.10 -2.06
C PHE A 239 -16.60 -17.85 -1.36
N PRO A 240 -17.92 -17.57 -1.47
CA PRO A 240 -18.54 -16.38 -0.88
C PRO A 240 -18.20 -16.15 0.60
N GLU A 241 -18.26 -17.19 1.43
CA GLU A 241 -17.97 -17.10 2.86
C GLU A 241 -16.51 -16.70 3.12
N ALA A 242 -15.58 -17.19 2.29
CA ALA A 242 -14.17 -16.82 2.39
C ALA A 242 -13.91 -15.37 1.94
N GLN A 243 -14.67 -14.86 0.96
CA GLN A 243 -14.61 -13.46 0.54
C GLN A 243 -15.07 -12.53 1.66
N GLU A 244 -16.18 -12.86 2.34
CA GLU A 244 -16.67 -12.10 3.49
C GLU A 244 -15.65 -12.10 4.64
N ALA A 245 -15.15 -13.28 5.01
CA ALA A 245 -14.17 -13.43 6.07
C ALA A 245 -12.88 -12.64 5.77
N LEU A 246 -12.41 -12.67 4.51
CA LEU A 246 -11.26 -11.91 4.06
C LEU A 246 -11.49 -10.40 4.19
N LEU A 247 -12.66 -9.90 3.78
CA LEU A 247 -12.96 -8.48 3.89
C LEU A 247 -13.04 -8.03 5.35
N TYR A 248 -13.75 -8.79 6.21
CA TYR A 248 -13.87 -8.45 7.64
C TYR A 248 -12.50 -8.41 8.31
N TRP A 249 -11.67 -9.40 8.05
CA TRP A 249 -10.29 -9.45 8.55
C TRP A 249 -9.44 -8.29 8.01
N THR A 250 -9.56 -7.99 6.71
CA THR A 250 -8.82 -6.89 6.08
C THR A 250 -9.14 -5.55 6.73
N LEU A 251 -10.44 -5.26 6.96
CA LEU A 251 -10.86 -4.03 7.63
C LEU A 251 -10.40 -3.97 9.09
N GLU A 252 -10.44 -5.09 9.79
CA GLU A 252 -9.90 -5.19 11.15
C GLU A 252 -8.40 -4.93 11.18
N GLU A 253 -7.64 -5.54 10.27
CA GLU A 253 -6.19 -5.39 10.21
C GLU A 253 -5.79 -3.94 9.88
N ILE A 254 -6.43 -3.30 8.92
CA ILE A 254 -6.17 -1.88 8.59
C ILE A 254 -6.41 -0.98 9.80
N LYS A 255 -7.46 -1.20 10.58
CA LYS A 255 -7.76 -0.42 11.82
C LYS A 255 -6.71 -0.59 12.91
N ARG A 256 -5.99 -1.72 12.94
CA ARG A 256 -4.90 -1.98 13.89
C ARG A 256 -3.59 -1.30 13.52
N GLY A 257 -3.47 -0.83 12.29
CA GLY A 257 -2.27 -0.20 11.78
C GLY A 257 -2.13 1.27 12.17
N ASN A 258 -1.18 1.93 11.53
CA ASN A 258 -0.93 3.35 11.76
C ASN A 258 -2.08 4.22 11.24
N ASP A 259 -2.41 5.27 11.98
CA ASP A 259 -3.35 6.28 11.52
C ASP A 259 -2.89 6.88 10.19
N GLY A 260 -3.79 6.86 9.19
CA GLY A 260 -3.52 7.35 7.84
C GLY A 260 -3.10 6.27 6.85
N ASN A 261 -3.18 4.97 7.22
CA ASN A 261 -3.15 3.90 6.25
C ASN A 261 -4.42 3.96 5.38
N TYR A 262 -4.27 3.70 4.08
CA TYR A 262 -5.38 3.67 3.14
C TYR A 262 -5.49 2.28 2.49
N LEU A 263 -6.74 1.91 2.19
CA LEU A 263 -7.07 0.69 1.48
C LEU A 263 -7.89 1.02 0.23
N PHE A 264 -7.40 0.59 -0.91
CA PHE A 264 -8.10 0.68 -2.19
C PHE A 264 -8.32 -0.73 -2.72
N ILE A 265 -9.57 -1.10 -2.99
CA ILE A 265 -9.96 -2.41 -3.51
C ILE A 265 -10.69 -2.22 -4.84
N THR A 266 -10.28 -3.00 -5.85
CA THR A 266 -11.10 -3.22 -7.05
C THR A 266 -11.73 -4.59 -6.98
N THR A 267 -13.02 -4.71 -7.29
CA THR A 267 -13.74 -5.98 -7.20
C THR A 267 -14.82 -6.10 -8.25
N HIS A 268 -15.09 -7.32 -8.70
CA HIS A 268 -16.27 -7.69 -9.48
C HIS A 268 -17.27 -8.50 -8.66
N SER A 269 -16.96 -8.74 -7.36
CA SER A 269 -17.79 -9.59 -6.51
C SER A 269 -18.89 -8.83 -5.79
N PRO A 270 -20.16 -9.22 -5.97
CA PRO A 270 -21.24 -8.69 -5.16
C PRO A 270 -21.12 -9.09 -3.68
N TYR A 271 -20.48 -10.23 -3.37
CA TYR A 271 -20.28 -10.68 -1.98
C TYR A 271 -19.35 -9.76 -1.20
N ILE A 272 -18.28 -9.26 -1.82
CA ILE A 272 -17.41 -8.22 -1.22
C ILE A 272 -18.23 -6.96 -0.91
N LEU A 273 -19.11 -6.53 -1.83
CA LEU A 273 -19.96 -5.36 -1.62
C LEU A 273 -20.99 -5.59 -0.52
N PHE A 274 -21.62 -6.77 -0.44
CA PHE A 274 -22.55 -7.11 0.64
C PHE A 274 -21.84 -7.16 1.99
N ALA A 275 -20.68 -7.78 2.06
CA ALA A 275 -19.88 -7.82 3.27
C ALA A 275 -19.47 -6.42 3.73
N LEU A 276 -19.05 -5.53 2.80
CA LEU A 276 -18.74 -4.15 3.10
C LEU A 276 -19.99 -3.40 3.63
N ASN A 277 -21.14 -3.58 2.99
CA ASN A 277 -22.38 -2.96 3.46
C ASN A 277 -22.77 -3.41 4.88
N ASN A 278 -22.57 -4.70 5.22
CA ASN A 278 -22.75 -5.19 6.58
C ASN A 278 -21.83 -4.49 7.58
N CYS A 279 -20.55 -4.25 7.20
CA CYS A 279 -19.60 -3.51 8.03
C CYS A 279 -20.02 -2.04 8.23
N LEU A 280 -20.53 -1.38 7.19
CA LEU A 280 -21.03 -0.02 7.24
C LEU A 280 -22.28 0.10 8.13
N MET A 281 -23.25 -0.81 7.94
CA MET A 281 -24.45 -0.90 8.80
C MET A 281 -24.07 -1.12 10.27
N GLY A 282 -23.13 -2.04 10.53
CA GLY A 282 -22.61 -2.28 11.87
C GLY A 282 -21.99 -1.02 12.48
N GLY A 283 -21.18 -0.27 11.69
CA GLY A 283 -20.62 1.01 12.10
C GLY A 283 -21.66 2.05 12.54
N LEU A 284 -22.81 2.10 11.86
CA LEU A 284 -23.92 3.01 12.20
C LEU A 284 -24.66 2.64 13.48
N VAL A 285 -24.65 1.36 13.88
CA VAL A 285 -25.43 0.86 15.02
C VAL A 285 -24.58 0.40 16.20
N LYS A 286 -23.28 0.43 16.11
CA LYS A 286 -22.33 -0.10 17.12
C LYS A 286 -22.63 0.37 18.55
N ASP A 287 -23.08 1.62 18.72
CA ASP A 287 -23.40 2.20 20.02
C ASP A 287 -24.81 1.82 20.54
N LYS A 288 -25.62 1.16 19.72
CA LYS A 288 -27.01 0.79 20.03
C LYS A 288 -27.21 -0.69 20.23
N VAL A 289 -26.24 -1.50 19.82
CA VAL A 289 -26.31 -2.95 19.88
C VAL A 289 -25.48 -3.44 21.06
N SER A 290 -26.11 -4.14 21.99
CA SER A 290 -25.45 -4.75 23.14
C SER A 290 -25.48 -6.28 23.02
N ASN A 291 -24.31 -6.91 23.22
CA ASN A 291 -24.15 -8.36 23.45
C ASN A 291 -24.71 -9.29 22.35
N GLN A 292 -24.50 -8.97 21.07
CA GLN A 292 -24.76 -9.89 19.98
C GLN A 292 -23.47 -10.12 19.19
N ASP A 293 -23.10 -11.39 18.98
CA ASP A 293 -21.95 -11.78 18.16
C ASP A 293 -22.32 -11.68 16.67
N PHE A 294 -21.89 -10.60 16.03
CA PHE A 294 -22.00 -10.48 14.58
C PHE A 294 -20.67 -10.88 13.93
N SER A 295 -20.71 -11.74 12.94
CA SER A 295 -19.51 -12.16 12.18
C SER A 295 -18.77 -10.96 11.55
N SER A 296 -19.50 -9.88 11.21
CA SER A 296 -18.96 -8.65 10.64
C SER A 296 -18.37 -7.67 11.66
N GLU A 297 -18.54 -7.91 12.98
CA GLU A 297 -18.22 -6.92 14.03
C GLU A 297 -16.77 -6.45 13.98
N LYS A 298 -15.84 -7.37 13.75
CA LYS A 298 -14.42 -7.04 13.59
C LYS A 298 -14.14 -6.06 12.45
N GLY A 299 -14.96 -6.09 11.41
CA GLY A 299 -14.86 -5.23 10.23
C GLY A 299 -15.65 -3.91 10.31
N TRP A 300 -16.46 -3.66 11.34
CA TRP A 300 -17.31 -2.46 11.41
C TRP A 300 -16.52 -1.17 11.26
N ILE A 301 -16.97 -0.30 10.35
CA ILE A 301 -16.29 0.93 9.96
C ILE A 301 -17.28 2.09 9.83
N ASP A 302 -16.85 3.32 10.10
CA ASP A 302 -17.69 4.50 9.92
C ASP A 302 -17.91 4.75 8.41
N VAL A 303 -19.15 5.06 8.03
CA VAL A 303 -19.52 5.36 6.64
C VAL A 303 -18.75 6.55 6.07
N LYS A 304 -18.25 7.46 6.92
CA LYS A 304 -17.47 8.62 6.49
C LYS A 304 -16.06 8.26 6.03
N ASP A 305 -15.55 7.08 6.45
CA ASP A 305 -14.20 6.63 6.13
C ASP A 305 -14.16 5.80 4.84
N VAL A 306 -15.32 5.61 4.18
CA VAL A 306 -15.44 4.74 3.00
C VAL A 306 -16.11 5.48 1.85
N SER A 307 -15.54 5.33 0.66
CA SER A 307 -16.13 5.80 -0.60
C SER A 307 -16.22 4.64 -1.60
N ILE A 308 -17.41 4.44 -2.18
CA ILE A 308 -17.70 3.32 -3.07
C ILE A 308 -18.17 3.84 -4.42
N TYR A 309 -17.50 3.38 -5.47
CA TYR A 309 -17.75 3.83 -6.83
C TYR A 309 -17.92 2.65 -7.78
N GLU A 310 -18.73 2.85 -8.79
CA GLU A 310 -18.84 2.01 -9.98
C GLU A 310 -18.24 2.74 -11.19
N ILE A 311 -17.61 1.99 -12.09
CA ILE A 311 -17.22 2.49 -13.40
C ILE A 311 -18.26 2.04 -14.42
N HIS A 312 -19.02 2.97 -14.95
CA HIS A 312 -20.03 2.73 -15.98
C HIS A 312 -19.79 3.66 -17.17
N ASP A 313 -19.71 3.11 -18.37
CA ASP A 313 -19.43 3.84 -19.61
C ASP A 313 -18.23 4.80 -19.50
N GLY A 314 -17.15 4.34 -18.86
CA GLY A 314 -15.92 5.11 -18.68
C GLY A 314 -16.03 6.26 -17.67
N LYS A 315 -17.11 6.33 -16.89
CA LYS A 315 -17.33 7.34 -15.85
C LYS A 315 -17.35 6.70 -14.47
N LEU A 316 -16.74 7.38 -13.51
CA LEU A 316 -16.79 7.03 -12.11
C LEU A 316 -18.08 7.58 -11.49
N GLN A 317 -18.90 6.72 -10.89
CA GLN A 317 -20.15 7.08 -10.26
C GLN A 317 -20.24 6.52 -8.85
N SER A 318 -20.61 7.34 -7.85
CA SER A 318 -20.85 6.84 -6.50
C SER A 318 -22.10 5.96 -6.48
N ILE A 319 -22.01 4.85 -5.77
CA ILE A 319 -23.11 3.89 -5.55
C ILE A 319 -23.58 3.89 -4.09
N GLN A 320 -23.24 4.91 -3.33
CA GLN A 320 -23.70 5.14 -1.96
C GLN A 320 -24.91 6.07 -1.92
N ASP A 321 -25.82 5.80 -0.99
CA ASP A 321 -26.93 6.69 -0.63
C ASP A 321 -26.46 7.81 0.32
N ASN A 322 -27.39 8.71 0.67
CA ASN A 322 -27.09 9.85 1.54
C ASN A 322 -26.67 9.46 2.97
N ASP A 323 -27.00 8.26 3.42
CA ASP A 323 -26.59 7.70 4.70
C ASP A 323 -25.22 6.99 4.64
N GLY A 324 -24.59 6.97 3.46
CA GLY A 324 -23.29 6.36 3.22
C GLY A 324 -23.33 4.85 2.97
N LEU A 325 -24.52 4.23 3.00
CA LEU A 325 -24.69 2.81 2.69
C LEU A 325 -24.78 2.58 1.18
N LEU A 326 -24.61 1.33 0.77
CA LEU A 326 -24.82 0.94 -0.62
C LEU A 326 -26.28 1.17 -1.04
N ASN A 327 -26.47 1.77 -2.21
CA ASN A 327 -27.78 2.04 -2.76
C ASN A 327 -28.61 0.75 -2.92
N ASN A 328 -29.83 0.74 -2.37
CA ASN A 328 -30.72 -0.41 -2.39
C ASN A 328 -31.05 -0.90 -3.82
N ASN A 329 -31.15 0.01 -4.79
CA ASN A 329 -31.39 -0.39 -6.18
C ASN A 329 -30.18 -1.13 -6.76
N TYR A 330 -28.96 -0.72 -6.41
CA TYR A 330 -27.74 -1.41 -6.81
C TYR A 330 -27.66 -2.80 -6.20
N LEU A 331 -27.90 -2.95 -4.89
CA LEU A 331 -27.94 -4.23 -4.20
C LEU A 331 -29.01 -5.17 -4.80
N ASN A 332 -30.19 -4.66 -5.13
CA ASN A 332 -31.26 -5.46 -5.78
C ASN A 332 -30.87 -5.91 -7.19
N GLN A 333 -30.16 -5.12 -7.96
CA GLN A 333 -29.64 -5.51 -9.28
C GLN A 333 -28.55 -6.58 -9.16
N ALA A 334 -27.64 -6.44 -8.20
CA ALA A 334 -26.60 -7.43 -7.90
C ALA A 334 -27.22 -8.78 -7.49
N ASN A 335 -28.23 -8.77 -6.61
CA ASN A 335 -28.98 -9.98 -6.22
C ASN A 335 -29.68 -10.66 -7.41
N LYS A 336 -30.26 -9.87 -8.33
CA LYS A 336 -30.90 -10.44 -9.54
C LYS A 336 -29.89 -11.09 -10.48
N LYS A 337 -28.68 -10.54 -10.59
CA LYS A 337 -27.62 -11.18 -11.39
C LYS A 337 -27.23 -12.53 -10.79
N ILE A 338 -27.01 -12.60 -9.47
CA ILE A 338 -26.68 -13.85 -8.76
C ILE A 338 -27.77 -14.89 -8.91
N ALA A 339 -29.04 -14.49 -8.85
CA ALA A 339 -30.17 -15.43 -8.96
C ALA A 339 -30.41 -15.97 -10.39
N ASN A 340 -29.79 -15.32 -11.40
CA ASN A 340 -29.91 -15.72 -12.81
C ASN A 340 -28.69 -16.49 -13.33
N GLU A 341 -27.62 -16.61 -12.53
CA GLU A 341 -26.45 -17.47 -12.74
C GLU A 341 -26.68 -18.87 -12.09
#